data_1c6313814d8726811c86e116b274de75
#
_entry.id   1c6313814d8726811c86e116b274de75
#
_cell.length_a   1.000
_cell.length_b   1.000
_cell.length_c   1.000
_cell.angle_alpha   90.00
_cell.angle_beta   90.00
_cell.angle_gamma   90.00
#
_symmetry.space_group_name_H-M   'P 1'
#
loop_
_entity.id
_entity.type
_entity.pdbx_description
1 polymer ?
#
loop_
_entity_poly.entity_id
_entity_poly.type
_entity_poly.pdbx_seq_one_letter_code
_entity_poly.pdbx_strand_id
1 'polypeptide(L)'
;MHLFVDLETNGLPKSRYASFEDFDNWPRVVQVAWAVYAPDGKRKSIKNFIICPEDFAISDESASIHGITTEQGRKEGTALNKVLKEFNKGLENASTIISHNIDFDLPSLYAEFSRSNIQTNLLEKERFCTMKSEEIITFCNIPNPYNSGCKWPSLAQLHTSLFDTMFEDSHNAGADVEACARCFIELRKRGIIQ
;
A
#
# COMPACT_ATOMS: atom_id res chain seq x y z
N MET A 1 4.93 15.50 7.04
CA MET A 1 5.52 14.13 7.12
C MET A 1 4.91 13.29 6.01
N HIS A 2 5.56 12.20 5.63
CA HIS A 2 5.08 11.23 4.64
C HIS A 2 4.56 9.99 5.36
N LEU A 3 3.39 9.51 4.96
CA LEU A 3 2.84 8.24 5.40
C LEU A 3 2.88 7.26 4.22
N PHE A 4 3.66 6.21 4.37
CA PHE A 4 3.69 5.10 3.42
C PHE A 4 2.68 4.05 3.86
N VAL A 5 1.95 3.47 2.92
CA VAL A 5 0.93 2.44 3.20
C VAL A 5 0.99 1.35 2.15
N ASP A 6 0.71 0.14 2.58
CA ASP A 6 0.54 -1.03 1.73
C ASP A 6 -0.50 -1.97 2.34
N LEU A 7 -1.24 -2.68 1.48
CA LEU A 7 -2.35 -3.55 1.86
C LEU A 7 -2.22 -4.93 1.23
N GLU A 8 -2.55 -5.96 2.03
CA GLU A 8 -2.99 -7.23 1.47
C GLU A 8 -4.51 -7.33 1.55
N THR A 9 -5.12 -7.90 0.53
CA THR A 9 -6.58 -7.91 0.40
C THR A 9 -7.13 -9.28 0.01
N ASN A 10 -8.42 -9.49 0.27
CA ASN A 10 -9.16 -10.67 -0.13
C ASN A 10 -9.63 -10.57 -1.59
N GLY A 11 -8.70 -10.42 -2.54
CA GLY A 11 -8.97 -10.35 -3.97
C GLY A 11 -8.73 -8.96 -4.58
N LEU A 12 -9.22 -8.78 -5.77
CA LEU A 12 -9.07 -7.56 -6.56
C LEU A 12 -10.40 -6.77 -6.65
N PRO A 13 -10.36 -5.47 -6.98
CA PRO A 13 -11.58 -4.73 -7.23
C PRO A 13 -12.31 -5.28 -8.46
N LYS A 14 -13.64 -5.24 -8.46
CA LYS A 14 -14.47 -5.64 -9.62
C LYS A 14 -14.17 -4.76 -10.85
N SER A 15 -13.90 -3.48 -10.62
CA SER A 15 -13.43 -2.53 -11.62
C SER A 15 -12.38 -1.60 -11.02
N ARG A 16 -11.25 -1.43 -11.71
CA ARG A 16 -10.20 -0.47 -11.33
C ARG A 16 -10.58 1.00 -11.53
N TYR A 17 -11.69 1.24 -12.23
CA TYR A 17 -12.19 2.58 -12.57
C TYR A 17 -13.42 2.99 -11.74
N ALA A 18 -13.78 2.17 -10.75
CA ALA A 18 -14.92 2.48 -9.88
C ALA A 18 -14.64 3.72 -9.00
N SER A 19 -15.72 4.41 -8.65
CA SER A 19 -15.64 5.47 -7.65
C SER A 19 -15.16 4.94 -6.30
N PHE A 20 -14.47 5.77 -5.53
CA PHE A 20 -14.12 5.47 -4.14
C PHE A 20 -15.36 5.23 -3.26
N GLU A 21 -16.50 5.77 -3.67
CA GLU A 21 -17.78 5.60 -2.98
C GLU A 21 -18.51 4.29 -3.32
N ASP A 22 -18.03 3.57 -4.35
CA ASP A 22 -18.54 2.23 -4.67
C ASP A 22 -17.86 1.19 -3.77
N PHE A 23 -18.29 1.15 -2.51
CA PHE A 23 -17.66 0.30 -1.49
C PHE A 23 -17.77 -1.19 -1.80
N ASP A 24 -18.78 -1.61 -2.56
CA ASP A 24 -18.96 -3.02 -2.96
C ASP A 24 -17.98 -3.45 -4.07
N ASN A 25 -17.34 -2.48 -4.71
CA ASN A 25 -16.32 -2.73 -5.73
C ASN A 25 -14.97 -3.12 -5.11
N TRP A 26 -14.61 -2.52 -3.97
CA TRP A 26 -13.27 -2.64 -3.39
C TRP A 26 -13.18 -3.86 -2.48
N PRO A 27 -12.05 -4.61 -2.53
CA PRO A 27 -11.88 -5.81 -1.73
C PRO A 27 -11.81 -5.50 -0.23
N ARG A 28 -12.00 -6.54 0.59
CA ARG A 28 -11.78 -6.48 2.04
C ARG A 28 -10.28 -6.50 2.32
N VAL A 29 -9.85 -5.67 3.25
CA VAL A 29 -8.46 -5.62 3.70
C VAL A 29 -8.17 -6.78 4.64
N VAL A 30 -7.08 -7.49 4.37
CA VAL A 30 -6.59 -8.64 5.16
C VAL A 30 -5.40 -8.28 6.03
N GLN A 31 -4.51 -7.44 5.50
CA GLN A 31 -3.38 -6.88 6.24
C GLN A 31 -3.22 -5.42 5.85
N VAL A 32 -2.85 -4.58 6.80
CA VAL A 32 -2.47 -3.20 6.54
C VAL A 32 -1.18 -2.87 7.27
N ALA A 33 -0.23 -2.33 6.54
CA ALA A 33 0.97 -1.76 7.11
C ALA A 33 1.11 -0.29 6.74
N TRP A 34 1.65 0.50 7.65
CA TRP A 34 2.04 1.87 7.35
C TRP A 34 3.26 2.30 8.14
N ALA A 35 4.00 3.22 7.56
CA ALA A 35 5.15 3.83 8.21
C ALA A 35 5.12 5.35 8.03
N VAL A 36 5.41 6.08 9.08
CA VAL A 36 5.49 7.55 9.07
C VAL A 36 6.94 7.98 9.08
N TYR A 37 7.28 8.83 8.12
CA TYR A 37 8.63 9.38 7.98
C TYR A 37 8.60 10.91 8.02
N ALA A 38 9.61 11.47 8.65
CA ALA A 38 9.86 12.89 8.58
C ALA A 38 10.42 13.30 7.20
N PRO A 39 10.36 14.59 6.80
CA PRO A 39 10.91 15.07 5.54
C PRO A 39 12.41 14.79 5.35
N ASP A 40 13.16 14.64 6.46
CA ASP A 40 14.59 14.28 6.46
C ASP A 40 14.86 12.77 6.25
N GLY A 41 13.81 11.99 5.98
CA GLY A 41 13.90 10.55 5.76
C GLY A 41 13.99 9.69 7.02
N LYS A 42 13.87 10.27 8.21
CA LYS A 42 13.88 9.50 9.47
C LYS A 42 12.51 8.89 9.74
N ARG A 43 12.47 7.56 9.94
CA ARG A 43 11.26 6.85 10.36
C ARG A 43 10.84 7.27 11.77
N LYS A 44 9.58 7.65 11.94
CA LYS A 44 8.96 8.01 13.21
C LYS A 44 8.19 6.85 13.82
N SER A 45 7.49 6.10 12.99
CA SER A 45 6.74 4.92 13.42
C SER A 45 6.58 3.94 12.27
N ILE A 46 6.33 2.69 12.62
CA ILE A 46 5.84 1.65 11.72
C ILE A 46 4.80 0.82 12.45
N LYS A 47 3.77 0.42 11.74
CA LYS A 47 2.69 -0.44 12.21
C LYS A 47 2.39 -1.48 11.13
N ASN A 48 2.07 -2.68 11.57
CA ASN A 48 1.66 -3.78 10.70
C ASN A 48 0.62 -4.61 11.45
N PHE A 49 -0.55 -4.82 10.85
CA PHE A 49 -1.68 -5.53 11.46
C PHE A 49 -2.32 -6.49 10.46
N ILE A 50 -2.45 -7.73 10.85
CA ILE A 50 -3.41 -8.65 10.25
C ILE A 50 -4.79 -8.26 10.76
N ILE A 51 -5.77 -8.21 9.87
CA ILE A 51 -7.16 -7.89 10.19
C ILE A 51 -7.91 -9.18 10.53
N CYS A 52 -8.67 -9.18 11.64
CA CYS A 52 -9.58 -10.27 11.95
C CYS A 52 -10.74 -10.27 10.94
N PRO A 53 -10.91 -11.33 10.13
CA PRO A 53 -12.00 -11.43 9.16
C PRO A 53 -13.31 -11.85 9.86
N GLU A 54 -14.01 -10.87 10.47
CA GLU A 54 -15.22 -11.13 11.28
C GLU A 54 -16.41 -11.55 10.43
N ASP A 55 -16.60 -10.95 9.25
CA ASP A 55 -17.76 -11.08 8.37
C ASP A 55 -17.43 -11.59 6.96
N PHE A 56 -16.19 -12.04 6.72
CA PHE A 56 -15.76 -12.62 5.45
C PHE A 56 -14.79 -13.78 5.67
N ALA A 57 -14.52 -14.53 4.61
CA ALA A 57 -13.46 -15.52 4.56
C ALA A 57 -12.38 -15.05 3.57
N ILE A 58 -11.12 -15.29 3.88
CA ILE A 58 -10.01 -15.05 2.96
C ILE A 58 -10.00 -16.20 1.95
N SER A 59 -9.99 -15.88 0.65
CA SER A 59 -9.96 -16.88 -0.41
C SER A 59 -8.62 -17.63 -0.44
N ASP A 60 -8.65 -18.89 -0.86
CA ASP A 60 -7.40 -19.68 -1.02
C ASP A 60 -6.45 -19.03 -2.03
N GLU A 61 -7.01 -18.39 -3.08
CA GLU A 61 -6.22 -17.66 -4.07
C GLU A 61 -5.45 -16.51 -3.41
N SER A 62 -6.12 -15.67 -2.63
CA SER A 62 -5.48 -14.55 -1.91
C SER A 62 -4.48 -15.07 -0.88
N ALA A 63 -4.84 -16.09 -0.11
CA ALA A 63 -3.96 -16.72 0.87
C ALA A 63 -2.69 -17.30 0.23
N SER A 64 -2.77 -17.81 -1.01
CA SER A 64 -1.59 -18.30 -1.74
C SER A 64 -0.59 -17.20 -2.12
N ILE A 65 -1.07 -15.93 -2.19
CA ILE A 65 -0.23 -14.77 -2.54
C ILE A 65 0.45 -14.20 -1.30
N HIS A 66 -0.32 -13.84 -0.26
CA HIS A 66 0.19 -13.14 0.93
C HIS A 66 0.38 -14.03 2.17
N GLY A 67 0.05 -15.33 2.07
CA GLY A 67 0.30 -16.33 3.13
C GLY A 67 -0.67 -16.28 4.32
N ILE A 68 -1.64 -15.35 4.36
CA ILE A 68 -2.56 -15.19 5.50
C ILE A 68 -3.86 -15.93 5.22
N THR A 69 -4.16 -16.93 6.06
CA THR A 69 -5.40 -17.71 5.96
C THR A 69 -6.51 -17.11 6.84
N THR A 70 -7.77 -17.51 6.58
CA THR A 70 -8.90 -17.14 7.43
C THR A 70 -8.69 -17.56 8.89
N GLU A 71 -8.13 -18.76 9.10
CA GLU A 71 -7.86 -19.28 10.45
C GLU A 71 -6.81 -18.41 11.16
N GLN A 72 -5.72 -18.11 10.48
CA GLN A 72 -4.69 -17.21 11.03
C GLN A 72 -5.25 -15.83 11.33
N GLY A 73 -6.01 -15.23 10.40
CA GLY A 73 -6.64 -13.93 10.60
C GLY A 73 -7.57 -13.90 11.81
N ARG A 74 -8.34 -14.96 12.03
CA ARG A 74 -9.21 -15.08 13.21
C ARG A 74 -8.45 -15.28 14.52
N LYS A 75 -7.33 -15.97 14.50
CA LYS A 75 -6.51 -16.26 15.68
C LYS A 75 -5.60 -15.10 16.10
N GLU A 76 -4.99 -14.44 15.15
CA GLU A 76 -3.91 -13.47 15.36
C GLU A 76 -4.31 -12.03 14.98
N GLY A 77 -5.40 -11.90 14.21
CA GLY A 77 -5.84 -10.63 13.67
C GLY A 77 -6.38 -9.67 14.72
N THR A 78 -6.28 -8.41 14.40
CA THR A 78 -6.82 -7.30 15.20
C THR A 78 -8.15 -6.84 14.59
N ALA A 79 -9.13 -6.49 15.42
CA ALA A 79 -10.41 -5.95 14.97
C ALA A 79 -10.20 -4.71 14.08
N LEU A 80 -10.84 -4.69 12.92
CA LEU A 80 -10.70 -3.66 11.90
C LEU A 80 -10.87 -2.25 12.45
N ASN A 81 -11.92 -2.02 13.24
CA ASN A 81 -12.22 -0.71 13.81
C ASN A 81 -11.10 -0.15 14.70
N LYS A 82 -10.36 -1.03 15.39
CA LYS A 82 -9.21 -0.63 16.21
C LYS A 82 -8.05 -0.21 15.31
N VAL A 83 -7.81 -0.96 14.24
CA VAL A 83 -6.72 -0.68 13.29
C VAL A 83 -6.99 0.63 12.53
N LEU A 84 -8.21 0.86 12.04
CA LEU A 84 -8.57 2.09 11.34
C LEU A 84 -8.42 3.35 12.24
N LYS A 85 -8.81 3.25 13.52
CA LYS A 85 -8.59 4.35 14.48
C LYS A 85 -7.10 4.60 14.72
N GLU A 86 -6.29 3.56 14.76
CA GLU A 86 -4.83 3.71 14.91
C GLU A 86 -4.19 4.28 13.63
N PHE A 87 -4.69 3.89 12.45
CA PHE A 87 -4.27 4.47 11.17
C PHE A 87 -4.54 5.99 11.11
N ASN A 88 -5.72 6.43 11.53
CA ASN A 88 -6.06 7.85 11.60
C ASN A 88 -5.06 8.66 12.44
N LYS A 89 -4.54 8.11 13.55
CA LYS A 89 -3.48 8.78 14.33
C LYS A 89 -2.19 8.95 13.51
N GLY A 90 -1.87 7.98 12.66
CA GLY A 90 -0.76 8.11 11.71
C GLY A 90 -0.98 9.22 10.68
N LEU A 91 -2.23 9.42 10.26
CA LEU A 91 -2.62 10.45 9.30
C LEU A 91 -2.55 11.88 9.86
N GLU A 92 -2.73 12.09 11.17
CA GLU A 92 -2.86 13.43 11.77
C GLU A 92 -1.76 14.39 11.34
N ASN A 93 -0.52 13.92 11.32
CA ASN A 93 0.66 14.72 10.99
C ASN A 93 1.21 14.46 9.57
N ALA A 94 0.57 13.60 8.79
CA ALA A 94 0.97 13.33 7.42
C ALA A 94 0.40 14.40 6.48
N SER A 95 1.25 14.93 5.60
CA SER A 95 0.83 15.78 4.48
C SER A 95 0.58 14.95 3.22
N THR A 96 1.38 13.91 3.03
CA THR A 96 1.38 13.10 1.81
C THR A 96 1.24 11.61 2.16
N ILE A 97 0.40 10.90 1.42
CA ILE A 97 0.28 9.44 1.45
C ILE A 97 0.99 8.89 0.23
N ILE A 98 1.79 7.87 0.45
CA ILE A 98 2.63 7.25 -0.58
C ILE A 98 2.37 5.75 -0.57
N SER A 99 2.15 5.16 -1.74
CA SER A 99 2.05 3.72 -1.93
C SER A 99 2.64 3.30 -3.28
N HIS A 100 2.94 2.02 -3.41
CA HIS A 100 3.28 1.42 -4.70
C HIS A 100 2.02 0.84 -5.34
N ASN A 101 1.32 1.62 -6.17
CA ASN A 101 -0.01 1.42 -6.74
C ASN A 101 -1.15 2.02 -5.89
N ILE A 102 -0.99 3.27 -5.51
CA ILE A 102 -1.91 4.01 -4.63
C ILE A 102 -3.39 3.97 -5.06
N ASP A 103 -3.67 3.79 -6.36
CA ASP A 103 -5.03 3.68 -6.91
C ASP A 103 -5.72 2.35 -6.54
N PHE A 104 -5.00 1.43 -5.92
CA PHE A 104 -5.54 0.22 -5.35
C PHE A 104 -5.66 0.33 -3.81
N ASP A 105 -4.58 0.75 -3.15
CA ASP A 105 -4.53 0.78 -1.68
C ASP A 105 -5.48 1.82 -1.10
N LEU A 106 -5.45 3.02 -1.66
CA LEU A 106 -6.21 4.13 -1.09
C LEU A 106 -7.72 3.90 -1.13
N PRO A 107 -8.34 3.52 -2.27
CA PRO A 107 -9.78 3.25 -2.29
C PRO A 107 -10.16 1.99 -1.51
N SER A 108 -9.33 0.94 -1.48
CA SER A 108 -9.59 -0.25 -0.67
C SER A 108 -9.65 0.09 0.82
N LEU A 109 -8.70 0.87 1.29
CA LEU A 109 -8.66 1.32 2.69
C LEU A 109 -9.81 2.29 3.00
N TYR A 110 -10.12 3.22 2.08
CA TYR A 110 -11.26 4.14 2.25
C TYR A 110 -12.60 3.41 2.33
N ALA A 111 -12.77 2.34 1.53
CA ALA A 111 -13.96 1.50 1.61
C ALA A 111 -14.12 0.86 3.00
N GLU A 112 -13.03 0.43 3.65
CA GLU A 112 -13.10 -0.11 5.00
C GLU A 112 -13.47 0.97 6.04
N PHE A 113 -12.97 2.19 5.91
CA PHE A 113 -13.39 3.32 6.73
C PHE A 113 -14.89 3.59 6.61
N SER A 114 -15.39 3.57 5.38
CA SER A 114 -16.80 3.83 5.08
C SER A 114 -17.71 2.71 5.59
N ARG A 115 -17.36 1.44 5.35
CA ARG A 115 -18.09 0.27 5.89
C ARG A 115 -18.15 0.27 7.42
N SER A 116 -17.08 0.74 8.05
CA SER A 116 -16.96 0.85 9.52
C SER A 116 -17.62 2.10 10.09
N ASN A 117 -18.13 3.01 9.24
CA ASN A 117 -18.66 4.32 9.64
C ASN A 117 -17.66 5.14 10.50
N ILE A 118 -16.37 5.07 10.16
CA ILE A 118 -15.30 5.81 10.82
C ILE A 118 -14.87 6.96 9.92
N GLN A 119 -14.96 8.18 10.43
CA GLN A 119 -14.52 9.38 9.73
C GLN A 119 -13.00 9.37 9.54
N THR A 120 -12.54 9.83 8.38
CA THR A 120 -11.12 9.94 8.04
C THR A 120 -10.90 11.11 7.08
N ASN A 121 -9.73 11.74 7.17
CA ASN A 121 -9.26 12.74 6.20
C ASN A 121 -8.28 12.14 5.17
N LEU A 122 -8.36 10.83 4.96
CA LEU A 122 -7.50 10.07 4.04
C LEU A 122 -7.49 10.69 2.62
N LEU A 123 -8.65 11.08 2.11
CA LEU A 123 -8.80 11.63 0.77
C LEU A 123 -8.36 13.10 0.62
N GLU A 124 -8.16 13.80 1.72
CA GLU A 124 -7.71 15.20 1.76
C GLU A 124 -6.18 15.33 1.65
N LYS A 125 -5.45 14.22 1.85
CA LYS A 125 -4.00 14.20 1.80
C LYS A 125 -3.49 14.24 0.36
N GLU A 126 -2.33 14.87 0.15
CA GLU A 126 -1.59 14.71 -1.09
C GLU A 126 -1.24 13.23 -1.32
N ARG A 127 -1.13 12.84 -2.59
CA ARG A 127 -0.92 11.45 -2.98
C ARG A 127 0.30 11.32 -3.87
N PHE A 128 1.10 10.30 -3.65
CA PHE A 128 2.21 9.97 -4.53
C PHE A 128 2.25 8.46 -4.81
N CYS A 129 2.36 8.10 -6.09
CA CYS A 129 2.44 6.71 -6.53
C CYS A 129 3.85 6.38 -7.02
N THR A 130 4.55 5.50 -6.33
CA THR A 130 5.89 5.06 -6.75
C THR A 130 5.88 4.12 -7.96
N MET A 131 4.71 3.64 -8.40
CA MET A 131 4.57 2.79 -9.58
C MET A 131 4.30 3.61 -10.86
N LYS A 132 3.51 4.68 -10.76
CA LYS A 132 2.93 5.37 -11.94
C LYS A 132 3.57 6.73 -12.23
N SER A 133 4.55 7.19 -11.46
CA SER A 133 5.31 8.41 -11.76
C SER A 133 6.10 8.25 -13.05
N GLU A 134 5.99 9.20 -13.96
CA GLU A 134 6.69 9.19 -15.25
C GLU A 134 8.22 9.20 -15.08
N GLU A 135 8.71 9.92 -14.09
CA GLU A 135 10.13 9.98 -13.76
C GLU A 135 10.66 8.61 -13.33
N ILE A 136 9.87 7.88 -12.53
CA ILE A 136 10.23 6.53 -12.06
C ILE A 136 10.16 5.51 -13.18
N ILE A 137 9.13 5.57 -14.03
CA ILE A 137 9.00 4.71 -15.20
C ILE A 137 10.21 4.90 -16.14
N THR A 138 10.57 6.15 -16.39
CA THR A 138 11.71 6.52 -17.23
C THR A 138 13.02 6.05 -16.60
N PHE A 139 13.20 6.22 -15.30
CA PHE A 139 14.39 5.75 -14.57
C PHE A 139 14.54 4.24 -14.63
N CYS A 140 13.47 3.48 -14.36
CA CYS A 140 13.51 2.01 -14.41
C CYS A 140 13.71 1.47 -15.82
N ASN A 141 13.22 2.18 -16.83
CA ASN A 141 13.37 1.88 -18.26
C ASN A 141 13.09 0.41 -18.62
N ILE A 142 12.02 -0.16 -18.05
CA ILE A 142 11.66 -1.57 -18.26
C ILE A 142 10.81 -1.67 -19.53
N PRO A 143 11.26 -2.39 -20.58
CA PRO A 143 10.50 -2.51 -21.82
C PRO A 143 9.09 -3.08 -21.60
N ASN A 144 8.10 -2.51 -22.26
CA ASN A 144 6.75 -3.07 -22.27
C ASN A 144 6.69 -4.19 -23.33
N PRO A 145 6.32 -5.44 -22.97
CA PRO A 145 6.30 -6.56 -23.90
C PRO A 145 5.17 -6.48 -24.94
N TYR A 146 4.18 -5.59 -24.75
CA TYR A 146 2.98 -5.52 -25.58
C TYR A 146 2.89 -4.28 -26.47
N ASN A 147 3.70 -3.24 -26.19
CA ASN A 147 3.71 -2.00 -26.96
C ASN A 147 5.07 -1.31 -26.89
N SER A 148 5.24 -0.25 -27.71
CA SER A 148 6.42 0.61 -27.63
C SER A 148 6.39 1.45 -26.35
N GLY A 149 7.51 1.47 -25.61
CA GLY A 149 7.68 2.24 -24.40
C GLY A 149 8.01 1.38 -23.16
N CYS A 150 7.91 1.98 -21.99
CA CYS A 150 8.20 1.32 -20.73
C CYS A 150 6.92 0.93 -20.01
N LYS A 151 6.97 -0.18 -19.27
CA LYS A 151 5.89 -0.58 -18.36
C LYS A 151 6.11 0.03 -16.97
N TRP A 152 5.06 0.06 -16.19
CA TRP A 152 5.14 0.33 -14.76
C TRP A 152 6.03 -0.71 -14.06
N PRO A 153 7.01 -0.29 -13.25
CA PRO A 153 7.81 -1.24 -12.47
C PRO A 153 6.96 -1.89 -11.37
N SER A 154 7.22 -3.15 -11.05
CA SER A 154 6.82 -3.68 -9.75
C SER A 154 7.71 -3.09 -8.65
N LEU A 155 7.30 -3.20 -7.38
CA LEU A 155 8.12 -2.71 -6.26
C LEU A 155 9.48 -3.39 -6.22
N ALA A 156 9.53 -4.70 -6.48
CA ALA A 156 10.78 -5.46 -6.57
C ALA A 156 11.68 -4.95 -7.73
N GLN A 157 11.09 -4.62 -8.89
CA GLN A 157 11.85 -4.06 -10.02
C GLN A 157 12.38 -2.67 -9.71
N LEU A 158 11.56 -1.79 -9.09
CA LEU A 158 12.02 -0.48 -8.65
C LEU A 158 13.15 -0.59 -7.64
N HIS A 159 13.01 -1.48 -6.65
CA HIS A 159 14.04 -1.74 -5.64
C HIS A 159 15.34 -2.22 -6.28
N THR A 160 15.26 -3.20 -7.19
CA THR A 160 16.45 -3.70 -7.90
C THR A 160 17.10 -2.60 -8.74
N SER A 161 16.34 -1.75 -9.43
CA SER A 161 16.88 -0.63 -10.21
C SER A 161 17.63 0.41 -9.36
N LEU A 162 17.25 0.53 -8.08
CA LEU A 162 17.88 1.47 -7.16
C LEU A 162 19.07 0.89 -6.40
N PHE A 163 19.03 -0.38 -6.04
CA PHE A 163 19.96 -0.95 -5.06
C PHE A 163 20.77 -2.15 -5.60
N ASP A 164 20.51 -2.58 -6.83
CA ASP A 164 21.11 -3.79 -7.44
C ASP A 164 20.91 -5.07 -6.60
N THR A 165 19.89 -5.09 -5.74
CA THR A 165 19.52 -6.21 -4.88
C THR A 165 18.02 -6.43 -4.91
N MET A 166 17.61 -7.68 -4.78
CA MET A 166 16.22 -8.02 -4.51
C MET A 166 15.92 -7.75 -3.04
N PHE A 167 14.67 -7.43 -2.70
CA PHE A 167 14.22 -7.47 -1.31
C PHE A 167 13.44 -8.78 -1.06
N GLU A 168 13.60 -9.31 0.12
CA GLU A 168 12.94 -10.52 0.56
C GLU A 168 11.55 -10.18 1.12
N ASP A 169 10.66 -11.19 1.22
CA ASP A 169 9.31 -11.08 1.79
C ASP A 169 8.32 -10.18 1.02
N SER A 170 8.43 -10.09 -0.31
CA SER A 170 7.38 -9.48 -1.14
C SER A 170 6.02 -10.16 -0.87
N HIS A 171 4.92 -9.37 -0.93
CA HIS A 171 3.57 -9.77 -0.52
C HIS A 171 3.38 -9.94 1.00
N ASN A 172 4.17 -9.18 1.76
CA ASN A 172 3.92 -8.89 3.16
C ASN A 172 3.85 -7.37 3.30
N ALA A 173 2.69 -6.84 3.64
CA ALA A 173 2.48 -5.38 3.66
C ALA A 173 3.53 -4.62 4.50
N GLY A 174 4.04 -5.23 5.57
CA GLY A 174 5.10 -4.63 6.38
C GLY A 174 6.42 -4.48 5.65
N ALA A 175 6.85 -5.52 4.91
CA ALA A 175 8.07 -5.49 4.11
C ALA A 175 7.92 -4.56 2.90
N ASP A 176 6.75 -4.58 2.25
CA ASP A 176 6.45 -3.75 1.08
C ASP A 176 6.41 -2.25 1.44
N VAL A 177 5.84 -1.87 2.58
CA VAL A 177 5.89 -0.49 3.11
C VAL A 177 7.33 -0.03 3.34
N GLU A 178 8.19 -0.85 3.94
CA GLU A 178 9.58 -0.49 4.16
C GLU A 178 10.36 -0.38 2.85
N ALA A 179 10.14 -1.30 1.92
CA ALA A 179 10.76 -1.26 0.59
C ALA A 179 10.31 -0.01 -0.20
N CYS A 180 9.00 0.30 -0.18
CA CYS A 180 8.45 1.49 -0.81
C CYS A 180 9.06 2.78 -0.23
N ALA A 181 9.17 2.88 1.09
CA ALA A 181 9.77 4.03 1.76
C ALA A 181 11.27 4.18 1.42
N ARG A 182 12.02 3.09 1.42
CA ARG A 182 13.44 3.09 1.01
C ARG A 182 13.61 3.56 -0.43
N CYS A 183 12.79 3.04 -1.35
CA CYS A 183 12.79 3.45 -2.75
C CYS A 183 12.48 4.94 -2.90
N PHE A 184 11.43 5.45 -2.28
CA PHE A 184 11.04 6.85 -2.34
C PHE A 184 12.14 7.78 -1.83
N ILE A 185 12.75 7.46 -0.68
CA ILE A 185 13.82 8.26 -0.09
C ILE A 185 15.04 8.29 -1.01
N GLU A 186 15.42 7.14 -1.58
CA GLU A 186 16.57 7.07 -2.50
C GLU A 186 16.31 7.78 -3.82
N LEU A 187 15.08 7.70 -4.36
CA LEU A 187 14.67 8.45 -5.55
C LEU A 187 14.82 9.96 -5.34
N ARG A 188 14.37 10.47 -4.19
CA ARG A 188 14.55 11.89 -3.82
C ARG A 188 16.01 12.26 -3.65
N LYS A 189 16.81 11.43 -3.00
CA LYS A 189 18.25 11.64 -2.80
C LYS A 189 19.00 11.71 -4.12
N ARG A 190 18.59 10.91 -5.12
CA ARG A 190 19.17 10.94 -6.48
C ARG A 190 18.61 12.06 -7.35
N GLY A 191 17.63 12.82 -6.87
CA GLY A 191 16.98 13.90 -7.65
C GLY A 191 16.12 13.38 -8.80
N ILE A 192 15.67 12.10 -8.75
CA ILE A 192 14.80 11.52 -9.77
C ILE A 192 13.36 12.05 -9.59
N ILE A 193 12.94 12.23 -8.34
CA ILE A 193 11.69 12.86 -7.98
C ILE A 193 11.94 14.02 -7.00
N GLN A 194 10.99 14.97 -6.93
CA GLN A 194 11.06 16.14 -6.02
C GLN A 194 10.56 15.82 -4.61
#